data_1e30aac57a4a8662d96fcdd2cc9bfcdf
#
_entry.id   1e30aac57a4a8662d96fcdd2cc9bfcdf
#
_cell.length_a   1.000
_cell.length_b   1.000
_cell.length_c   1.000
_cell.angle_alpha   90.00
_cell.angle_beta   90.00
_cell.angle_gamma   90.00
#
_symmetry.space_group_name_H-M   'P 1'
#
loop_
_entity.id
_entity.type
_entity.pdbx_description
1 polymer ?
#
loop_
_entity_poly.entity_id
_entity_poly.type
_entity_poly.pdbx_seq_one_letter_code
_entity_poly.pdbx_strand_id
1 'polypeptide(L)'
;TILFGQAQIDSGADVLVIPDHATGDLVSGKYYDEFLLHLHQELVEELKVPLILHICGRTVDRMPSIAKSGMAAFHFDSKNEPQEAMEAVNGGIRLVGNVNNPETLYAKTPADVKEEVYKALDAGVQLISTECAIPLKTKIENLMAIPSSVQSWVKENI
;
A
#
# COMPACT_ATOMS: atom_id res chain seq x y z
N THR A 1 -17.05 -9.72 5.49
CA THR A 1 -15.60 -9.78 5.28
C THR A 1 -14.98 -10.94 6.04
N ILE A 2 -15.23 -11.10 7.37
CA ILE A 2 -14.61 -12.15 8.22
C ILE A 2 -14.85 -13.55 7.66
N LEU A 3 -16.09 -13.95 7.40
CA LEU A 3 -16.40 -15.30 6.87
C LEU A 3 -15.67 -15.61 5.55
N PHE A 4 -15.56 -14.61 4.66
CA PHE A 4 -14.84 -14.78 3.40
C PHE A 4 -13.32 -14.83 3.61
N GLY A 5 -12.79 -13.99 4.49
CA GLY A 5 -11.38 -14.04 4.87
C GLY A 5 -11.00 -15.37 5.50
N GLN A 6 -11.81 -15.91 6.40
CA GLN A 6 -11.58 -17.22 7.00
C GLN A 6 -11.56 -18.34 5.96
N ALA A 7 -12.51 -18.33 5.00
CA ALA A 7 -12.51 -19.32 3.93
C ALA A 7 -11.26 -19.27 3.05
N GLN A 8 -10.68 -18.08 2.83
CA GLN A 8 -9.41 -17.93 2.12
C GLN A 8 -8.24 -18.51 2.93
N ILE A 9 -8.21 -18.25 4.24
CA ILE A 9 -7.20 -18.81 5.16
C ILE A 9 -7.29 -20.33 5.19
N ASP A 10 -8.48 -20.88 5.35
CA ASP A 10 -8.73 -22.33 5.34
C ASP A 10 -8.31 -22.99 4.01
N SER A 11 -8.32 -22.21 2.93
CA SER A 11 -7.87 -22.64 1.59
C SER A 11 -6.35 -22.44 1.37
N GLY A 12 -5.61 -21.97 2.37
CA GLY A 12 -4.14 -21.86 2.33
C GLY A 12 -3.61 -20.43 2.07
N ALA A 13 -4.39 -19.38 2.29
CA ALA A 13 -3.87 -18.02 2.20
C ALA A 13 -3.04 -17.67 3.44
N ASP A 14 -1.79 -17.26 3.25
CA ASP A 14 -0.87 -16.84 4.31
C ASP A 14 -1.03 -15.35 4.68
N VAL A 15 -1.54 -14.54 3.77
CA VAL A 15 -1.75 -13.08 3.92
C VAL A 15 -3.03 -12.68 3.20
N LEU A 16 -3.78 -11.74 3.76
CA LEU A 16 -4.96 -11.18 3.08
C LEU A 16 -4.78 -9.70 2.81
N VAL A 17 -5.25 -9.24 1.65
CA VAL A 17 -5.41 -7.82 1.33
C VAL A 17 -6.86 -7.43 1.57
N ILE A 18 -7.07 -6.39 2.38
CA ILE A 18 -8.38 -5.84 2.72
C ILE A 18 -8.54 -4.51 1.96
N PRO A 19 -9.29 -4.49 0.84
CA PRO A 19 -9.56 -3.25 0.13
C PRO A 19 -10.68 -2.46 0.83
N ASP A 20 -10.47 -1.14 0.97
CA ASP A 20 -11.43 -0.19 1.48
C ASP A 20 -11.43 1.07 0.59
N HIS A 21 -12.54 1.79 0.55
CA HIS A 21 -12.72 3.01 -0.22
C HIS A 21 -12.79 4.28 0.66
N ALA A 22 -12.32 4.20 1.90
CA ALA A 22 -12.30 5.33 2.84
C ALA A 22 -11.20 6.36 2.52
N THR A 23 -11.15 6.80 1.25
CA THR A 23 -10.23 7.82 0.77
C THR A 23 -10.60 9.22 1.28
N GLY A 24 -9.64 10.14 1.32
CA GLY A 24 -9.86 11.55 1.65
C GLY A 24 -10.81 12.29 0.71
N ASP A 25 -11.02 11.77 -0.49
CA ASP A 25 -11.99 12.32 -1.44
C ASP A 25 -13.45 11.99 -1.06
N LEU A 26 -13.69 11.00 -0.20
CA LEU A 26 -15.03 10.55 0.21
C LEU A 26 -15.34 10.83 1.68
N VAL A 27 -14.39 10.58 2.58
CA VAL A 27 -14.57 10.72 4.02
C VAL A 27 -13.36 11.41 4.67
N SER A 28 -13.55 12.10 5.78
CA SER A 28 -12.45 12.71 6.53
C SER A 28 -11.67 11.70 7.38
N GLY A 29 -10.43 12.03 7.77
CA GLY A 29 -9.66 11.24 8.73
C GLY A 29 -10.41 11.06 10.06
N LYS A 30 -11.13 12.10 10.53
CA LYS A 30 -11.98 12.00 11.72
C LYS A 30 -13.09 10.96 11.55
N TYR A 31 -13.71 10.88 10.37
CA TYR A 31 -14.72 9.85 10.08
C TYR A 31 -14.09 8.45 10.11
N TYR A 32 -12.88 8.31 9.56
CA TYR A 32 -12.14 7.06 9.65
C TYR A 32 -11.92 6.63 11.11
N ASP A 33 -11.48 7.54 11.97
CA ASP A 33 -11.26 7.26 13.40
C ASP A 33 -12.53 6.82 14.11
N GLU A 34 -13.64 7.49 13.83
CA GLU A 34 -14.91 7.28 14.53
C GLU A 34 -15.61 5.98 14.09
N PHE A 35 -15.57 5.66 12.81
CA PHE A 35 -16.42 4.61 12.24
C PHE A 35 -15.67 3.42 11.63
N LEU A 36 -14.40 3.55 11.28
CA LEU A 36 -13.70 2.51 10.52
C LEU A 36 -12.53 1.88 11.27
N LEU A 37 -11.82 2.62 12.08
CA LEU A 37 -10.64 2.12 12.79
C LEU A 37 -10.96 0.87 13.62
N HIS A 38 -12.04 0.89 14.41
CA HIS A 38 -12.43 -0.24 15.23
C HIS A 38 -12.85 -1.48 14.42
N LEU A 39 -13.43 -1.28 13.21
CA LEU A 39 -13.78 -2.39 12.31
C LEU A 39 -12.52 -3.05 11.74
N HIS A 40 -11.49 -2.25 11.41
CA HIS A 40 -10.21 -2.80 10.98
C HIS A 40 -9.49 -3.54 12.11
N GLN A 41 -9.59 -3.06 13.35
CA GLN A 41 -9.06 -3.75 14.53
C GLN A 41 -9.79 -5.10 14.76
N GLU A 42 -11.11 -5.13 14.61
CA GLU A 42 -11.90 -6.36 14.70
C GLU A 42 -11.45 -7.38 13.63
N LEU A 43 -11.19 -6.94 12.39
CA LEU A 43 -10.68 -7.83 11.33
C LEU A 43 -9.33 -8.46 11.72
N VAL A 44 -8.44 -7.69 12.34
CA VAL A 44 -7.14 -8.20 12.82
C VAL A 44 -7.30 -9.19 13.97
N GLU A 45 -8.25 -8.94 14.86
CA GLU A 45 -8.55 -9.84 15.99
C GLU A 45 -9.16 -11.17 15.54
N GLU A 46 -10.01 -11.16 14.53
CA GLU A 46 -10.72 -12.34 14.05
C GLU A 46 -9.89 -13.16 13.04
N LEU A 47 -9.20 -12.51 12.11
CA LEU A 47 -8.43 -13.17 11.06
C LEU A 47 -6.96 -13.31 11.48
N LYS A 48 -6.55 -14.52 11.84
CA LYS A 48 -5.22 -14.83 12.46
C LYS A 48 -4.07 -14.95 11.45
N VAL A 49 -4.08 -14.13 10.41
CA VAL A 49 -3.00 -13.99 9.43
C VAL A 49 -2.64 -12.51 9.26
N PRO A 50 -1.45 -12.19 8.73
CA PRO A 50 -1.13 -10.80 8.42
C PRO A 50 -2.15 -10.18 7.45
N LEU A 51 -2.66 -9.00 7.78
CA LEU A 51 -3.60 -8.25 6.94
C LEU A 51 -2.90 -7.02 6.37
N ILE A 52 -3.08 -6.78 5.07
CA ILE A 52 -2.63 -5.57 4.37
C ILE A 52 -3.87 -4.74 4.05
N LEU A 53 -4.01 -3.56 4.68
CA LEU A 53 -5.08 -2.63 4.31
C LEU A 53 -4.71 -1.90 3.02
N HIS A 54 -5.64 -1.83 2.06
CA HIS A 54 -5.49 -1.02 0.85
C HIS A 54 -6.56 0.04 0.77
N ILE A 55 -6.15 1.31 0.65
CA ILE A 55 -7.05 2.44 0.40
C ILE A 55 -6.45 3.29 -0.72
N CYS A 56 -7.19 3.40 -1.84
CA CYS A 56 -6.82 4.30 -2.93
C CYS A 56 -6.97 5.77 -2.55
N GLY A 57 -6.34 6.66 -3.31
CA GLY A 57 -6.48 8.10 -3.18
C GLY A 57 -5.71 8.71 -2.02
N ARG A 58 -6.10 9.91 -1.61
CA ARG A 58 -5.43 10.65 -0.54
C ARG A 58 -5.78 10.07 0.82
N THR A 59 -4.75 9.73 1.62
CA THR A 59 -4.92 9.06 2.91
C THR A 59 -3.98 9.55 4.01
N VAL A 60 -3.10 10.52 3.75
CA VAL A 60 -2.11 11.01 4.73
C VAL A 60 -2.77 11.44 6.05
N ASP A 61 -3.94 12.11 5.99
CA ASP A 61 -4.69 12.60 7.16
C ASP A 61 -5.17 11.49 8.11
N ARG A 62 -5.28 10.25 7.63
CA ARG A 62 -5.74 9.08 8.41
C ARG A 62 -4.63 8.05 8.68
N MET A 63 -3.46 8.20 8.06
CA MET A 63 -2.34 7.27 8.27
C MET A 63 -1.93 7.10 9.74
N PRO A 64 -1.95 8.15 10.59
CA PRO A 64 -1.69 7.98 12.03
C PRO A 64 -2.68 7.04 12.72
N SER A 65 -3.92 6.97 12.23
CA SER A 65 -4.96 6.08 12.75
C SER A 65 -4.87 4.69 12.13
N ILE A 66 -4.58 4.60 10.84
CA ILE A 66 -4.27 3.33 10.16
C ILE A 66 -3.11 2.61 10.88
N ALA A 67 -2.07 3.35 11.31
CA ALA A 67 -0.96 2.80 12.08
C ALA A 67 -1.36 2.16 13.43
N LYS A 68 -2.55 2.49 13.94
CA LYS A 68 -3.12 1.93 15.19
C LYS A 68 -4.10 0.77 14.93
N SER A 69 -4.36 0.44 13.68
CA SER A 69 -5.33 -0.62 13.32
C SER A 69 -4.88 -2.03 13.69
N GLY A 70 -3.58 -2.25 13.88
CA GLY A 70 -3.00 -3.58 14.05
C GLY A 70 -2.74 -4.32 12.74
N MET A 71 -3.08 -3.72 11.59
CA MET A 71 -2.74 -4.29 10.28
C MET A 71 -1.22 -4.45 10.13
N ALA A 72 -0.78 -5.48 9.41
CA ALA A 72 0.63 -5.77 9.19
C ALA A 72 1.31 -4.76 8.25
N ALA A 73 0.54 -4.23 7.29
CA ALA A 73 0.99 -3.21 6.36
C ALA A 73 -0.17 -2.38 5.80
N PHE A 74 0.15 -1.20 5.29
CA PHE A 74 -0.76 -0.32 4.57
C PHE A 74 -0.29 -0.12 3.13
N HIS A 75 -1.12 -0.52 2.17
CA HIS A 75 -0.89 -0.33 0.74
C HIS A 75 -1.52 0.99 0.30
N PHE A 76 -0.69 1.95 -0.07
CA PHE A 76 -1.08 3.34 -0.30
C PHE A 76 -0.91 3.78 -1.76
N ASP A 77 -1.74 4.75 -2.14
CA ASP A 77 -1.83 5.32 -3.49
C ASP A 77 -0.74 6.37 -3.73
N SER A 78 -0.33 6.55 -5.00
CA SER A 78 0.66 7.53 -5.44
C SER A 78 0.24 8.99 -5.24
N LYS A 79 -1.04 9.25 -4.94
CA LYS A 79 -1.51 10.58 -4.52
C LYS A 79 -0.98 11.03 -3.16
N ASN A 80 -0.26 10.17 -2.48
CA ASN A 80 0.42 10.45 -1.22
C ASN A 80 1.93 10.38 -1.46
N GLU A 81 2.65 11.46 -1.17
CA GLU A 81 4.11 11.47 -1.26
C GLU A 81 4.71 10.44 -0.30
N PRO A 82 5.67 9.60 -0.75
CA PRO A 82 6.25 8.55 0.10
C PRO A 82 6.86 9.08 1.40
N GLN A 83 7.56 10.22 1.35
CA GLN A 83 8.15 10.82 2.53
C GLN A 83 7.09 11.26 3.55
N GLU A 84 6.03 11.94 3.09
CA GLU A 84 4.92 12.36 3.96
C GLU A 84 4.18 11.16 4.56
N ALA A 85 4.00 10.10 3.77
CA ALA A 85 3.37 8.86 4.23
C ALA A 85 4.20 8.19 5.34
N MET A 86 5.53 8.09 5.16
CA MET A 86 6.43 7.53 6.16
C MET A 86 6.43 8.35 7.47
N GLU A 87 6.44 9.68 7.35
CA GLU A 87 6.34 10.58 8.51
C GLU A 87 4.99 10.40 9.23
N ALA A 88 3.89 10.33 8.48
CA ALA A 88 2.54 10.19 9.04
C ALA A 88 2.35 8.87 9.80
N VAL A 89 2.89 7.76 9.32
CA VAL A 89 2.80 6.48 10.02
C VAL A 89 3.77 6.36 11.19
N ASN A 90 4.83 7.15 11.22
CA ASN A 90 5.82 7.24 12.30
C ASN A 90 6.28 5.86 12.83
N GLY A 91 6.56 4.93 11.95
CA GLY A 91 7.00 3.58 12.28
C GLY A 91 5.90 2.64 12.84
N GLY A 92 4.65 3.10 12.97
CA GLY A 92 3.55 2.32 13.53
C GLY A 92 3.00 1.22 12.62
N ILE A 93 3.27 1.29 11.33
CA ILE A 93 2.86 0.28 10.33
C ILE A 93 3.84 0.28 9.17
N ARG A 94 4.03 -0.85 8.50
CA ARG A 94 4.80 -0.93 7.25
C ARG A 94 4.00 -0.37 6.08
N LEU A 95 4.69 0.31 5.15
CA LEU A 95 4.08 0.82 3.92
C LEU A 95 4.39 -0.09 2.73
N VAL A 96 3.38 -0.26 1.87
CA VAL A 96 3.43 -0.96 0.60
C VAL A 96 3.01 0.00 -0.50
N GLY A 97 3.77 0.13 -1.56
CA GLY A 97 3.42 1.00 -2.70
C GLY A 97 4.67 1.66 -3.27
N ASN A 98 4.56 2.75 -4.02
CA ASN A 98 3.32 3.34 -4.53
C ASN A 98 3.52 3.85 -5.98
N VAL A 99 4.12 2.97 -6.82
CA VAL A 99 4.36 3.33 -8.23
C VAL A 99 3.04 3.67 -8.92
N ASN A 100 2.98 4.86 -9.54
CA ASN A 100 1.77 5.34 -10.19
C ASN A 100 1.41 4.48 -11.42
N ASN A 101 0.18 3.98 -11.44
CA ASN A 101 -0.29 3.08 -12.48
C ASN A 101 -0.62 3.77 -13.81
N PRO A 102 -1.52 4.77 -13.89
CA PRO A 102 -1.94 5.34 -15.16
C PRO A 102 -0.88 6.21 -15.80
N GLU A 103 -0.20 7.04 -15.02
CA GLU A 103 0.67 8.08 -15.57
C GLU A 103 2.10 7.59 -15.79
N THR A 104 2.60 6.65 -14.98
CA THR A 104 3.96 6.16 -15.08
C THR A 104 4.03 4.72 -15.57
N LEU A 105 3.47 3.77 -14.83
CA LEU A 105 3.59 2.36 -15.16
C LEU A 105 2.97 2.01 -16.52
N TYR A 106 1.84 2.63 -16.86
CA TYR A 106 1.16 2.41 -18.14
C TYR A 106 1.71 3.30 -19.27
N ALA A 107 1.87 4.60 -18.99
CA ALA A 107 2.08 5.60 -20.05
C ALA A 107 3.55 5.92 -20.35
N LYS A 108 4.47 5.68 -19.39
CA LYS A 108 5.88 6.09 -19.54
C LYS A 108 6.82 4.92 -19.82
N THR A 109 8.08 5.06 -19.42
CA THR A 109 9.19 4.13 -19.72
C THR A 109 9.66 3.40 -18.46
N PRO A 110 10.46 2.29 -18.60
CA PRO A 110 11.11 1.65 -17.46
C PRO A 110 11.99 2.58 -16.61
N ALA A 111 12.59 3.61 -17.23
CA ALA A 111 13.41 4.59 -16.52
C ALA A 111 12.57 5.46 -15.57
N ASP A 112 11.40 5.91 -16.02
CA ASP A 112 10.46 6.65 -15.17
C ASP A 112 9.94 5.80 -14.01
N VAL A 113 9.68 4.51 -14.24
CA VAL A 113 9.29 3.55 -13.19
C VAL A 113 10.42 3.40 -12.17
N LYS A 114 11.68 3.31 -12.62
CA LYS A 114 12.85 3.27 -11.74
C LYS A 114 12.92 4.50 -10.82
N GLU A 115 12.66 5.69 -11.34
CA GLU A 115 12.68 6.93 -10.55
C GLU A 115 11.65 6.89 -9.41
N GLU A 116 10.43 6.43 -9.68
CA GLU A 116 9.41 6.29 -8.63
C GLU A 116 9.75 5.21 -7.60
N VAL A 117 10.30 4.08 -8.04
CA VAL A 117 10.78 3.02 -7.14
C VAL A 117 11.87 3.56 -6.21
N TYR A 118 12.86 4.28 -6.76
CA TYR A 118 13.95 4.86 -5.97
C TYR A 118 13.41 5.90 -4.98
N LYS A 119 12.51 6.79 -5.43
CA LYS A 119 11.85 7.77 -4.55
C LYS A 119 11.16 7.10 -3.34
N ALA A 120 10.45 6.01 -3.57
CA ALA A 120 9.79 5.29 -2.48
C ALA A 120 10.79 4.60 -1.54
N LEU A 121 11.85 3.97 -2.08
CA LEU A 121 12.90 3.33 -1.29
C LEU A 121 13.71 4.34 -0.47
N ASP A 122 14.07 5.48 -1.07
CA ASP A 122 14.82 6.56 -0.41
C ASP A 122 14.00 7.18 0.74
N ALA A 123 12.67 7.23 0.61
CA ALA A 123 11.77 7.61 1.69
C ALA A 123 11.64 6.56 2.80
N GLY A 124 12.10 5.32 2.57
CA GLY A 124 12.05 4.22 3.55
C GLY A 124 10.83 3.31 3.43
N VAL A 125 10.09 3.35 2.31
CA VAL A 125 8.98 2.39 2.06
C VAL A 125 9.54 0.97 2.03
N GLN A 126 8.94 0.06 2.80
CA GLN A 126 9.50 -1.26 3.04
C GLN A 126 9.15 -2.29 1.97
N LEU A 127 8.01 -2.14 1.30
CA LEU A 127 7.55 -3.05 0.25
C LEU A 127 7.16 -2.25 -0.99
N ILE A 128 7.89 -2.43 -2.09
CA ILE A 128 7.60 -1.73 -3.32
C ILE A 128 6.54 -2.48 -4.13
N SER A 129 5.50 -1.77 -4.51
CA SER A 129 4.39 -2.24 -5.32
C SER A 129 3.86 -1.13 -6.21
N THR A 130 2.93 -1.46 -7.08
CA THR A 130 2.09 -0.46 -7.75
C THR A 130 1.13 0.18 -6.74
N GLU A 131 0.55 1.33 -7.06
CA GLU A 131 -0.38 2.03 -6.15
C GLU A 131 -1.73 1.30 -5.97
N CYS A 132 -2.18 0.59 -7.00
CA CYS A 132 -3.50 -0.06 -7.07
C CYS A 132 -3.51 -1.12 -8.18
N ALA A 133 -4.69 -1.45 -8.71
CA ALA A 133 -4.87 -2.39 -9.80
C ALA A 133 -4.13 -1.99 -11.08
N ILE A 134 -3.34 -2.91 -11.61
CA ILE A 134 -2.50 -2.68 -12.80
C ILE A 134 -3.39 -2.65 -14.06
N PRO A 135 -3.29 -1.62 -14.93
CA PRO A 135 -3.98 -1.59 -16.21
C PRO A 135 -3.60 -2.79 -17.09
N LEU A 136 -4.60 -3.47 -17.67
CA LEU A 136 -4.39 -4.72 -18.42
C LEU A 136 -3.43 -4.61 -19.61
N LYS A 137 -3.24 -3.43 -20.18
CA LYS A 137 -2.33 -3.17 -21.32
C LYS A 137 -0.97 -2.62 -20.90
N THR A 138 -0.64 -2.67 -19.61
CA THR A 138 0.67 -2.25 -19.12
C THR A 138 1.77 -3.08 -19.77
N LYS A 139 2.82 -2.42 -20.24
CA LYS A 139 3.96 -3.07 -20.89
C LYS A 139 4.73 -3.93 -19.88
N ILE A 140 5.12 -5.13 -20.31
CA ILE A 140 5.87 -6.08 -19.46
C ILE A 140 7.20 -5.48 -19.00
N GLU A 141 7.90 -4.72 -19.87
CA GLU A 141 9.15 -4.06 -19.49
C GLU A 141 8.98 -3.06 -18.33
N ASN A 142 7.85 -2.35 -18.26
CA ASN A 142 7.56 -1.45 -17.15
C ASN A 142 7.26 -2.22 -15.84
N LEU A 143 6.53 -3.33 -15.94
CA LEU A 143 6.31 -4.20 -14.77
C LEU A 143 7.62 -4.79 -14.26
N MET A 144 8.47 -5.26 -15.15
CA MET A 144 9.78 -5.81 -14.79
C MET A 144 10.76 -4.76 -14.27
N ALA A 145 10.56 -3.49 -14.57
CA ALA A 145 11.36 -2.40 -14.04
C ALA A 145 11.22 -2.25 -12.52
N ILE A 146 10.07 -2.60 -11.92
CA ILE A 146 9.87 -2.54 -10.47
C ILE A 146 10.88 -3.45 -9.73
N PRO A 147 10.84 -4.78 -9.88
CA PRO A 147 11.78 -5.65 -9.16
C PRO A 147 13.23 -5.40 -9.55
N SER A 148 13.52 -5.07 -10.81
CA SER A 148 14.88 -4.77 -11.26
C SER A 148 15.44 -3.51 -10.59
N SER A 149 14.61 -2.50 -10.40
CA SER A 149 15.01 -1.25 -9.72
C SER A 149 15.25 -1.47 -8.24
N VAL A 150 14.41 -2.26 -7.55
CA VAL A 150 14.64 -2.65 -6.15
C VAL A 150 15.98 -3.38 -6.01
N GLN A 151 16.27 -4.35 -6.89
CA GLN A 151 17.56 -5.07 -6.86
C GLN A 151 18.76 -4.16 -7.10
N SER A 152 18.63 -3.18 -8.00
CA SER A 152 19.70 -2.22 -8.26
C SER A 152 19.92 -1.31 -7.07
N TRP A 153 18.85 -0.76 -6.49
CA TRP A 153 18.91 0.11 -5.32
C TRP A 153 19.57 -0.59 -4.12
N VAL A 154 19.20 -1.85 -3.85
CA VAL A 154 19.81 -2.66 -2.77
C VAL A 154 21.32 -2.81 -2.97
N LYS A 155 21.78 -3.09 -4.21
CA LYS A 155 23.22 -3.21 -4.51
C LYS A 155 23.99 -1.89 -4.36
N GLU A 156 23.30 -0.75 -4.57
CA GLU A 156 23.90 0.59 -4.50
C GLU A 156 23.98 1.13 -3.06
N ASN A 157 23.08 0.66 -2.15
CA ASN A 157 22.88 1.27 -0.83
C ASN A 157 23.08 0.32 0.38
N ILE A 158 23.21 -0.99 0.14
CA ILE A 158 23.43 -2.02 1.19
C ILE A 158 24.62 -2.89 0.83
#